data_6d54ded78ad26eac4c8039bc8304fe9c
#
_entry.id   6d54ded78ad26eac4c8039bc8304fe9c
#
_cell.length_a   1.000
_cell.length_b   1.000
_cell.length_c   1.000
_cell.angle_alpha   90.00
_cell.angle_beta   90.00
_cell.angle_gamma   90.00
#
_symmetry.space_group_name_H-M   'P 1'
#
loop_
_entity.id
_entity.type
_entity.pdbx_description
1 polymer ?
#
loop_
_entity_poly.entity_id
_entity_poly.type
_entity_poly.pdbx_seq_one_letter_code
_entity_poly.pdbx_strand_id
1 'polypeptide(L)'
;MTARWLADAVLVLHGLFIVFVLIGAVGVARWPRLAWAHLAAVAWAVYVAAAGRICPLTPIENTLRRAAGEAGYDGGFIEHYLLAAIYPDGLTRGVQIGLGIFVLALNFALYARWLARRRRASDRP
;
A
#
# COMPACT_ATOMS: atom_id res chain seq x y z
N MET A 1 26.85 1.23 7.60
CA MET A 1 26.07 2.47 7.73
C MET A 1 25.21 2.76 6.51
N THR A 2 25.76 2.74 5.30
CA THR A 2 25.01 3.02 4.06
C THR A 2 23.86 2.05 3.84
N ALA A 3 24.06 0.75 4.03
CA ALA A 3 23.02 -0.26 3.87
C ALA A 3 21.86 -0.07 4.85
N ARG A 4 22.13 0.37 6.07
CA ARG A 4 21.10 0.67 7.07
C ARG A 4 20.23 1.87 6.64
N TRP A 5 20.85 2.94 6.17
CA TRP A 5 20.13 4.11 5.66
C TRP A 5 19.28 3.77 4.46
N LEU A 6 19.78 2.91 3.56
CA LEU A 6 19.01 2.43 2.42
C LEU A 6 17.84 1.55 2.86
N ALA A 7 18.03 0.69 3.86
CA ALA A 7 16.94 -0.12 4.42
C ALA A 7 15.84 0.75 5.01
N ASP A 8 16.23 1.78 5.78
CA ASP A 8 15.27 2.72 6.37
C ASP A 8 14.54 3.53 5.29
N ALA A 9 15.24 3.93 4.23
CA ALA A 9 14.63 4.61 3.09
C ALA A 9 13.59 3.71 2.38
N VAL A 10 13.90 2.42 2.19
CA VAL A 10 12.96 1.45 1.61
C VAL A 10 11.75 1.24 2.52
N LEU A 11 11.97 1.19 3.83
CA LEU A 11 10.90 1.09 4.82
C LEU A 11 9.93 2.28 4.71
N VAL A 12 10.47 3.49 4.70
CA VAL A 12 9.67 4.72 4.56
C VAL A 12 8.94 4.74 3.22
N LEU A 13 9.62 4.38 2.13
CA LEU A 13 9.02 4.31 0.80
C LEU A 13 7.84 3.32 0.78
N HIS A 14 8.00 2.16 1.42
CA HIS A 14 6.94 1.16 1.49
C HIS A 14 5.74 1.68 2.30
N GLY A 15 5.98 2.32 3.43
CA GLY A 15 4.93 2.96 4.22
C GLY A 15 4.18 4.05 3.44
N LEU A 16 4.91 4.90 2.71
CA LEU A 16 4.33 5.93 1.85
C LEU A 16 3.53 5.32 0.70
N PHE A 17 3.99 4.20 0.14
CA PHE A 17 3.26 3.47 -0.89
C PHE A 17 1.90 2.99 -0.35
N ILE A 18 1.87 2.42 0.84
CA ILE A 18 0.62 1.96 1.48
C ILE A 18 -0.33 3.15 1.72
N VAL A 19 0.17 4.24 2.27
CA VAL A 19 -0.62 5.47 2.46
C VAL A 19 -1.17 5.98 1.13
N PHE A 20 -0.35 6.00 0.09
CA PHE A 20 -0.77 6.39 -1.25
C PHE A 20 -1.88 5.51 -1.80
N VAL A 21 -1.77 4.19 -1.64
CA VAL A 21 -2.81 3.23 -2.05
C VAL A 21 -4.13 3.49 -1.31
N LEU A 22 -4.07 3.81 -0.02
CA LEU A 22 -5.27 4.01 0.79
C LEU A 22 -5.97 5.35 0.52
N ILE A 23 -5.23 6.43 0.45
CA ILE A 23 -5.80 7.78 0.40
C ILE A 23 -5.39 8.62 -0.81
N GLY A 24 -4.60 8.06 -1.72
CA GLY A 24 -4.14 8.79 -2.93
C GLY A 24 -5.26 9.30 -3.82
N ALA A 25 -6.43 8.67 -3.77
CA ALA A 25 -7.62 9.13 -4.49
C ALA A 25 -8.05 10.54 -4.09
N VAL A 26 -7.77 10.96 -2.86
CA VAL A 26 -8.02 12.35 -2.41
C VAL A 26 -7.17 13.33 -3.20
N GLY A 27 -5.90 12.97 -3.48
CA GLY A 27 -4.99 13.77 -4.32
C GLY A 27 -5.42 13.83 -5.78
N VAL A 28 -6.10 12.81 -6.29
CA VAL A 28 -6.64 12.80 -7.66
C VAL A 28 -7.65 13.91 -7.88
N ALA A 29 -8.42 14.28 -6.85
CA ALA A 29 -9.35 15.39 -6.94
C ALA A 29 -8.66 16.73 -7.27
N ARG A 30 -7.43 16.90 -6.78
CA ARG A 30 -6.60 18.09 -7.04
C ARG A 30 -5.79 17.96 -8.33
N TRP A 31 -5.25 16.78 -8.59
CA TRP A 31 -4.40 16.48 -9.75
C TRP A 31 -4.92 15.24 -10.47
N PRO A 32 -5.86 15.38 -11.43
CA PRO A 32 -6.50 14.23 -12.10
C PRO A 32 -5.51 13.27 -12.79
N ARG A 33 -4.38 13.77 -13.25
CA ARG A 33 -3.33 12.93 -13.87
C ARG A 33 -2.71 11.92 -12.90
N LEU A 34 -2.79 12.20 -11.61
CA LEU A 34 -2.32 11.30 -10.57
C LEU A 34 -3.10 9.97 -10.56
N ALA A 35 -4.33 9.96 -11.12
CA ALA A 35 -5.16 8.76 -11.20
C ALA A 35 -4.44 7.59 -11.87
N TRP A 36 -3.65 7.84 -12.91
CA TRP A 36 -2.91 6.79 -13.60
C TRP A 36 -1.93 6.08 -12.69
N ALA A 37 -1.09 6.84 -11.98
CA ALA A 37 -0.13 6.30 -11.02
C ALA A 37 -0.83 5.64 -9.83
N HIS A 38 -1.88 6.27 -9.32
CA HIS A 38 -2.63 5.77 -8.17
C HIS A 38 -3.34 4.45 -8.49
N LEU A 39 -4.04 4.37 -9.62
CA LEU A 39 -4.73 3.14 -10.02
C LEU A 39 -3.76 2.00 -10.29
N ALA A 40 -2.58 2.28 -10.86
CA ALA A 40 -1.53 1.28 -11.01
C ALA A 40 -1.04 0.77 -9.66
N ALA A 41 -0.86 1.66 -8.68
CA ALA A 41 -0.45 1.29 -7.32
C ALA A 41 -1.54 0.45 -6.62
N VAL A 42 -2.80 0.83 -6.74
CA VAL A 42 -3.94 0.07 -6.19
C VAL A 42 -4.02 -1.32 -6.82
N ALA A 43 -3.92 -1.40 -8.15
CA ALA A 43 -3.95 -2.68 -8.86
C ALA A 43 -2.81 -3.60 -8.41
N TRP A 44 -1.62 -3.06 -8.21
CA TRP A 44 -0.48 -3.82 -7.70
C TRP A 44 -0.71 -4.32 -6.28
N ALA A 45 -1.18 -3.46 -5.38
CA ALA A 45 -1.48 -3.82 -3.99
C ALA A 45 -2.54 -4.93 -3.90
N VAL A 46 -3.61 -4.81 -4.68
CA VAL A 46 -4.68 -5.82 -4.75
C VAL A 46 -4.15 -7.13 -5.31
N TYR A 47 -3.32 -7.08 -6.36
CA TYR A 47 -2.70 -8.27 -6.94
C TYR A 47 -1.84 -9.01 -5.91
N VAL A 48 -0.97 -8.28 -5.20
CA VAL A 48 -0.11 -8.86 -4.15
C VAL A 48 -0.95 -9.53 -3.06
N ALA A 49 -1.99 -8.86 -2.60
CA ALA A 49 -2.90 -9.40 -1.59
C ALA A 49 -3.66 -10.63 -2.09
N ALA A 50 -4.24 -10.56 -3.28
CA ALA A 50 -5.02 -11.65 -3.88
C ALA A 50 -4.16 -12.88 -4.21
N ALA A 51 -2.93 -12.66 -4.69
CA ALA A 51 -2.00 -13.73 -5.02
C ALA A 51 -1.29 -14.31 -3.79
N GLY A 52 -1.47 -13.73 -2.61
CA GLY A 52 -0.80 -14.17 -1.39
C GLY A 52 0.71 -13.95 -1.43
N ARG A 53 1.16 -12.94 -2.17
CA ARG A 53 2.58 -12.62 -2.34
C ARG A 53 3.04 -11.55 -1.35
N ILE A 54 4.35 -11.48 -1.17
CA ILE A 54 5.01 -10.42 -0.42
C ILE A 54 5.43 -9.32 -1.39
N CYS A 55 5.21 -8.06 -1.02
CA CYS A 55 5.65 -6.94 -1.83
C CYS A 55 7.17 -6.98 -2.05
N PRO A 56 7.68 -6.75 -3.28
CA PRO A 56 9.12 -6.78 -3.56
C PRO A 56 9.97 -5.84 -2.71
N LEU A 57 9.39 -4.78 -2.17
CA LEU A 57 10.10 -3.86 -1.27
C LEU A 57 10.54 -4.53 0.03
N THR A 58 9.79 -5.52 0.52
CA THR A 58 10.11 -6.26 1.74
C THR A 58 11.41 -7.07 1.63
N PRO A 59 11.61 -7.93 0.61
CA PRO A 59 12.90 -8.63 0.49
C PRO A 59 14.07 -7.68 0.21
N ILE A 60 13.85 -6.58 -0.48
CA ILE A 60 14.88 -5.55 -0.70
C ILE A 60 15.31 -4.95 0.64
N GLU A 61 14.36 -4.54 1.46
CA GLU A 61 14.63 -4.01 2.81
C GLU A 61 15.40 -5.04 3.65
N ASN A 62 14.96 -6.29 3.67
CA ASN A 62 15.61 -7.35 4.42
C ASN A 62 17.05 -7.62 3.97
N THR A 63 17.30 -7.61 2.67
CA THR A 63 18.65 -7.75 2.11
C THR A 63 19.56 -6.63 2.60
N LEU A 64 19.07 -5.40 2.60
CA LEU A 64 19.83 -4.24 3.06
C LEU A 64 20.09 -4.29 4.57
N ARG A 65 19.12 -4.73 5.37
CA ARG A 65 19.30 -4.90 6.82
C ARG A 65 20.35 -5.95 7.14
N ARG A 66 20.32 -7.09 6.45
CA ARG A 66 21.34 -8.13 6.64
C ARG A 66 22.73 -7.64 6.23
N ALA A 67 22.84 -6.88 5.15
CA ALA A 67 24.09 -6.26 4.74
C ALA A 67 24.61 -5.26 5.77
N ALA A 68 23.73 -4.64 6.56
CA ALA A 68 24.10 -3.74 7.66
C ALA A 68 24.41 -4.46 8.97
N GLY A 69 24.36 -5.81 8.99
CA GLY A 69 24.57 -6.61 10.19
C GLY A 69 23.34 -6.70 11.10
N GLU A 70 22.20 -6.24 10.63
CA GLU A 70 20.93 -6.35 11.36
C GLU A 70 20.20 -7.65 11.02
N ALA A 71 19.38 -8.15 11.95
CA ALA A 71 18.49 -9.25 11.66
C ALA A 71 17.35 -8.78 10.76
N GLY A 72 17.11 -9.49 9.65
CA GLY A 72 15.92 -9.30 8.85
C GLY A 72 14.68 -9.86 9.55
N TYR A 73 13.53 -9.74 8.93
CA TYR A 73 12.29 -10.35 9.43
C TYR A 73 11.68 -11.27 8.37
N ASP A 74 10.94 -12.27 8.84
CA ASP A 74 10.18 -13.18 7.99
C ASP A 74 8.77 -12.64 7.77
N GLY A 75 8.13 -13.02 6.66
CA GLY A 75 6.79 -12.56 6.31
C GLY A 75 6.80 -11.21 5.61
N GLY A 76 5.62 -10.60 5.50
CA GLY A 76 5.44 -9.34 4.81
C GLY A 76 5.55 -8.12 5.73
N PHE A 77 5.61 -6.95 5.11
CA PHE A 77 5.67 -5.67 5.79
C PHE A 77 4.50 -5.46 6.76
N ILE A 78 3.28 -5.71 6.28
CA ILE A 78 2.06 -5.54 7.09
C ILE A 78 2.05 -6.53 8.25
N GLU A 79 2.44 -7.77 8.01
CA GLU A 79 2.53 -8.79 9.04
C GLU A 79 3.51 -8.38 10.15
N HIS A 80 4.71 -7.93 9.77
CA HIS A 80 5.75 -7.60 10.73
C HIS A 80 5.46 -6.32 11.52
N TYR A 81 5.05 -5.24 10.86
CA TYR A 81 4.93 -3.93 11.50
C TYR A 81 3.53 -3.60 12.01
N LEU A 82 2.50 -4.08 11.34
CA LEU A 82 1.11 -3.72 11.66
C LEU A 82 0.36 -4.84 12.37
N LEU A 83 0.37 -6.05 11.80
CA LEU A 83 -0.43 -7.15 12.34
C LEU A 83 0.21 -7.81 13.54
N ALA A 84 1.53 -7.79 13.69
CA ALA A 84 2.20 -8.36 14.86
C ALA A 84 1.72 -7.73 16.18
N ALA A 85 1.31 -6.47 16.15
CA ALA A 85 0.79 -5.76 17.31
C ALA A 85 -0.69 -6.08 17.61
N ILE A 86 -1.45 -6.49 16.60
CA ILE A 86 -2.91 -6.66 16.68
C ILE A 86 -3.31 -8.13 16.58
N TYR A 87 -2.61 -8.92 15.74
CA TYR A 87 -2.89 -10.32 15.46
C TYR A 87 -1.66 -11.17 15.75
N PRO A 88 -1.65 -11.89 16.88
CA PRO A 88 -0.53 -12.79 17.20
C PRO A 88 -0.35 -13.95 16.22
N ASP A 89 -1.41 -14.36 15.54
CA ASP A 89 -1.38 -15.47 14.57
C ASP A 89 -0.83 -15.08 13.19
N GLY A 90 -0.53 -13.80 13.00
CA GLY A 90 0.08 -13.30 11.76
C GLY A 90 -0.90 -13.13 10.61
N LEU A 91 -0.34 -13.05 9.39
CA LEU A 91 -1.11 -12.76 8.17
C LEU A 91 -1.67 -14.06 7.57
N THR A 92 -2.94 -14.35 7.88
CA THR A 92 -3.65 -15.48 7.26
C THR A 92 -4.09 -15.15 5.83
N ARG A 93 -4.41 -16.19 5.06
CA ARG A 93 -4.96 -16.01 3.71
C ARG A 93 -6.28 -15.20 3.74
N GLY A 94 -7.12 -15.44 4.72
CA GLY A 94 -8.36 -14.68 4.91
C GLY A 94 -8.12 -13.20 5.18
N VAL A 95 -7.12 -12.87 5.99
CA VAL A 95 -6.73 -11.47 6.28
C VAL A 95 -6.19 -10.80 5.01
N GLN A 96 -5.37 -11.48 4.21
CA GLN A 96 -4.87 -10.95 2.95
C GLN A 96 -5.98 -10.62 1.97
N ILE A 97 -6.93 -11.54 1.80
CA ILE A 97 -8.10 -11.34 0.93
C ILE A 97 -8.94 -10.18 1.47
N GLY A 98 -9.18 -10.14 2.76
CA GLY A 98 -9.93 -9.06 3.43
C GLY A 98 -9.29 -7.69 3.21
N LEU A 99 -7.97 -7.60 3.31
CA LEU A 99 -7.23 -6.35 3.04
C LEU A 99 -7.37 -5.93 1.58
N GLY A 100 -7.27 -6.88 0.64
CA GLY A 100 -7.47 -6.61 -0.79
C GLY A 100 -8.87 -6.09 -1.08
N ILE A 101 -9.89 -6.70 -0.51
CA ILE A 101 -11.28 -6.27 -0.64
C ILE A 101 -11.47 -4.88 -0.02
N PHE A 102 -10.91 -4.63 1.15
CA PHE A 102 -10.97 -3.33 1.82
C PHE A 102 -10.36 -2.22 0.95
N VAL A 103 -9.18 -2.46 0.38
CA VAL A 103 -8.51 -1.51 -0.52
C VAL A 103 -9.38 -1.22 -1.74
N LEU A 104 -9.96 -2.25 -2.37
CA LEU A 104 -10.85 -2.08 -3.50
C LEU A 104 -12.10 -1.28 -3.14
N ALA A 105 -12.77 -1.64 -2.05
CA ALA A 105 -14.01 -0.98 -1.63
C ALA A 105 -13.77 0.48 -1.25
N LEU A 106 -12.70 0.76 -0.51
CA LEU A 106 -12.32 2.12 -0.13
C LEU A 106 -12.05 2.99 -1.35
N ASN A 107 -11.24 2.48 -2.28
CA ASN A 107 -10.87 3.24 -3.48
C ASN A 107 -12.06 3.40 -4.42
N PHE A 108 -12.90 2.38 -4.57
CA PHE A 108 -14.14 2.48 -5.33
C PHE A 108 -15.03 3.61 -4.77
N ALA A 109 -15.22 3.67 -3.46
CA ALA A 109 -16.02 4.70 -2.81
C ALA A 109 -15.43 6.10 -3.02
N LEU A 110 -14.11 6.25 -2.89
CA LEU A 110 -13.43 7.54 -3.07
C LEU A 110 -13.52 8.03 -4.52
N TYR A 111 -13.30 7.13 -5.49
CA TYR A 111 -13.42 7.49 -6.91
C TYR A 111 -14.88 7.76 -7.32
N ALA A 112 -15.83 6.98 -6.83
CA ALA A 112 -17.25 7.23 -7.09
C ALA A 112 -17.68 8.60 -6.56
N ARG A 113 -17.24 8.96 -5.36
CA ARG A 113 -17.50 10.28 -4.77
C ARG A 113 -16.87 11.41 -5.59
N TRP A 114 -15.64 11.23 -6.05
CA TRP A 114 -14.95 12.20 -6.88
C TRP A 114 -15.67 12.43 -8.22
N LEU A 115 -16.05 11.33 -8.90
CA LEU A 115 -16.78 11.39 -10.16
C LEU A 115 -18.16 12.04 -10.00
N ALA A 116 -18.87 11.71 -8.92
CA ALA A 116 -20.17 12.31 -8.61
C ALA A 116 -20.06 13.82 -8.40
N ARG A 117 -19.03 14.28 -7.69
CA ARG A 117 -18.76 15.70 -7.50
C ARG A 117 -18.43 16.41 -8.80
N ARG A 118 -17.63 15.78 -9.66
CA ARG A 118 -17.31 16.35 -10.98
C ARG A 118 -18.55 16.50 -11.85
N ARG A 119 -19.43 15.51 -11.89
CA ARG A 119 -20.70 15.59 -12.64
C ARG A 119 -21.57 16.73 -12.13
N ARG A 120 -21.76 16.83 -10.84
CA ARG A 120 -22.56 17.92 -10.22
C ARG A 120 -21.99 19.31 -10.53
N ALA A 121 -20.67 19.45 -10.56
CA ALA A 121 -20.03 20.71 -10.90
C ALA A 121 -20.23 21.06 -12.38
N SER A 122 -20.25 20.05 -13.27
CA SER A 122 -20.47 20.21 -14.70
C SER A 122 -21.93 20.58 -15.04
N ASP A 123 -22.89 20.14 -14.22
CA ASP A 123 -24.32 20.36 -14.41
C ASP A 123 -24.82 21.71 -13.86
N ARG A 124 -23.96 22.48 -13.20
CA ARG A 124 -24.30 23.83 -12.73
C ARG A 124 -24.18 24.83 -13.87
N PRO A 125 -25.23 25.65 -14.11
CA PRO A 125 -25.20 26.70 -15.14
C PRO A 125 -24.20 27.81 -14.81
#